data_a0fc6971c11310591140e14d5996896f
#
_entry.id   a0fc6971c11310591140e14d5996896f
#
_cell.length_a   1.000
_cell.length_b   1.000
_cell.length_c   1.000
_cell.angle_alpha   90.00
_cell.angle_beta   90.00
_cell.angle_gamma   90.00
#
_symmetry.space_group_name_H-M   'P 1'
#
loop_
_entity.id
_entity.type
_entity.pdbx_description
1 polymer ?
#
loop_
_entity_poly.entity_id
_entity_poly.type
_entity_poly.pdbx_seq_one_letter_code
_entity_poly.pdbx_strand_id
1 'polypeptide(L)'
;MWQVSGAHGAIDPVRAVDAMLAYHDAGFFTWDLADHYGPAEDLIGDFRRRFAASRGAERLSEIQAFTKWVPYPGRMTRRTVEDAISVSRRRMGVDRLDLLQFHWWDYSDRGYLDALRHLADLRDEGQIRHLALTNFDTERLRIIADHGIRVVSNQVQYSLIDRRPDARMAAFCGDHKITLLAYGTLLGGLLSEKYFGRPEPQRSELNTASLQKYKNMIDAWGGWKLFQELLTVVNGIAEKHQVSIANVGVRYVVDRPAVAGVIVGARLGIAQHLADNARTFGFALDEADFQLIEAVLVKSRDLMTVIGDCGDEYR
;
A
#
# COMPACT_ATOMS: atom_id res chain seq x y z
N MET A 1 -0.88 -7.31 -3.15
CA MET A 1 -0.42 -8.58 -3.78
C MET A 1 0.94 -8.49 -4.52
N TRP A 2 1.75 -7.47 -4.27
CA TRP A 2 3.12 -7.36 -4.83
C TRP A 2 3.96 -8.65 -4.70
N GLN A 3 3.77 -9.40 -3.62
CA GLN A 3 4.55 -10.63 -3.34
C GLN A 3 4.27 -11.80 -4.30
N VAL A 4 3.20 -11.74 -5.11
CA VAL A 4 2.92 -12.76 -6.13
C VAL A 4 3.64 -12.47 -7.46
N SER A 5 4.29 -11.31 -7.60
CA SER A 5 5.01 -10.92 -8.82
C SER A 5 6.29 -11.72 -9.11
N GLY A 6 6.66 -12.66 -8.22
CA GLY A 6 7.92 -13.40 -8.30
C GLY A 6 9.12 -12.74 -7.59
N ALA A 7 9.03 -11.46 -7.21
CA ALA A 7 10.09 -10.74 -6.49
C ALA A 7 10.39 -11.31 -5.09
N HIS A 8 9.53 -12.19 -4.58
CA HIS A 8 9.62 -12.87 -3.28
C HIS A 8 9.63 -14.40 -3.40
N GLY A 9 9.93 -14.93 -4.57
CA GLY A 9 9.88 -16.36 -4.90
C GLY A 9 8.56 -16.79 -5.53
N ALA A 10 8.55 -18.00 -6.09
CA ALA A 10 7.36 -18.57 -6.72
C ALA A 10 6.28 -18.91 -5.69
N ILE A 11 5.02 -18.73 -6.08
CA ILE A 11 3.85 -19.16 -5.32
C ILE A 11 3.07 -20.22 -6.10
N ASP A 12 2.40 -21.11 -5.39
CA ASP A 12 1.43 -22.03 -5.96
C ASP A 12 0.07 -21.32 -6.09
N PRO A 13 -0.50 -21.15 -7.29
CA PRO A 13 -1.75 -20.44 -7.48
C PRO A 13 -2.93 -21.05 -6.71
N VAL A 14 -2.99 -22.38 -6.60
CA VAL A 14 -4.07 -23.08 -5.88
C VAL A 14 -4.01 -22.75 -4.40
N ARG A 15 -2.83 -22.89 -3.81
CA ARG A 15 -2.58 -22.53 -2.39
C ARG A 15 -2.79 -21.03 -2.13
N ALA A 16 -2.44 -20.18 -3.10
CA ALA A 16 -2.69 -18.76 -2.98
C ALA A 16 -4.18 -18.45 -2.89
N VAL A 17 -5.01 -19.06 -3.74
CA VAL A 17 -6.47 -18.89 -3.70
C VAL A 17 -7.06 -19.46 -2.41
N ASP A 18 -6.57 -20.61 -1.92
CA ASP A 18 -6.99 -21.15 -0.61
C ASP A 18 -6.68 -20.18 0.53
N ALA A 19 -5.49 -19.58 0.50
CA ALA A 19 -5.11 -18.54 1.46
C ALA A 19 -6.03 -17.32 1.37
N MET A 20 -6.40 -16.88 0.16
CA MET A 20 -7.31 -15.75 -0.03
C MET A 20 -8.70 -16.03 0.56
N LEU A 21 -9.22 -17.26 0.44
CA LEU A 21 -10.46 -17.66 1.11
C LEU A 21 -10.33 -17.55 2.63
N ALA A 22 -9.21 -18.03 3.20
CA ALA A 22 -8.97 -17.93 4.64
C ALA A 22 -8.85 -16.48 5.12
N TYR A 23 -8.21 -15.58 4.34
CA TYR A 23 -8.17 -14.15 4.63
C TYR A 23 -9.57 -13.54 4.63
N HIS A 24 -10.41 -13.88 3.64
CA HIS A 24 -11.77 -13.39 3.58
C HIS A 24 -12.59 -13.89 4.77
N ASP A 25 -12.50 -15.16 5.12
CA ASP A 25 -13.20 -15.75 6.27
C ASP A 25 -12.75 -15.11 7.61
N ALA A 26 -11.53 -14.56 7.66
CA ALA A 26 -11.00 -13.80 8.80
C ALA A 26 -11.33 -12.30 8.78
N GLY A 27 -12.16 -11.82 7.82
CA GLY A 27 -12.61 -10.43 7.76
C GLY A 27 -11.74 -9.49 6.90
N PHE A 28 -10.79 -10.02 6.13
CA PHE A 28 -9.97 -9.22 5.21
C PHE A 28 -10.55 -9.27 3.80
N PHE A 29 -11.40 -8.32 3.46
CA PHE A 29 -12.19 -8.31 2.22
C PHE A 29 -11.55 -7.54 1.07
N THR A 30 -10.52 -6.71 1.35
CA THR A 30 -9.92 -5.81 0.38
C THR A 30 -8.55 -6.29 -0.07
N TRP A 31 -8.35 -6.34 -1.40
CA TRP A 31 -7.14 -6.82 -2.05
C TRP A 31 -6.49 -5.69 -2.85
N ASP A 32 -5.21 -5.42 -2.61
CA ASP A 32 -4.44 -4.45 -3.39
C ASP A 32 -3.58 -5.16 -4.44
N LEU A 33 -3.77 -4.79 -5.70
CA LEU A 33 -3.23 -5.41 -6.90
C LEU A 33 -2.49 -4.39 -7.76
N ALA A 34 -1.95 -4.83 -8.89
CA ALA A 34 -1.55 -3.99 -10.01
C ALA A 34 -1.47 -4.83 -11.30
N ASP A 35 -1.60 -4.17 -12.44
CA ASP A 35 -1.48 -4.74 -13.78
C ASP A 35 -0.14 -5.44 -14.05
N HIS A 36 0.93 -4.96 -13.40
CA HIS A 36 2.31 -5.45 -13.53
C HIS A 36 2.77 -6.33 -12.35
N TYR A 37 1.89 -6.72 -11.42
CA TYR A 37 2.24 -7.65 -10.33
C TYR A 37 2.14 -9.12 -10.77
N GLY A 38 2.70 -9.46 -11.94
CA GLY A 38 2.64 -10.81 -12.49
C GLY A 38 1.18 -11.31 -12.58
N PRO A 39 0.83 -12.46 -11.98
CA PRO A 39 -0.50 -13.06 -12.08
C PRO A 39 -1.54 -12.48 -11.11
N ALA A 40 -1.29 -11.33 -10.44
CA ALA A 40 -2.15 -10.85 -9.36
C ALA A 40 -3.61 -10.61 -9.80
N GLU A 41 -3.83 -10.04 -10.99
CA GLU A 41 -5.18 -9.81 -11.51
C GLU A 41 -5.87 -11.11 -11.93
N ASP A 42 -5.13 -12.08 -12.46
CA ASP A 42 -5.67 -13.41 -12.80
C ASP A 42 -6.02 -14.18 -11.52
N LEU A 43 -5.17 -14.11 -10.48
CA LEU A 43 -5.42 -14.74 -9.18
C LEU A 43 -6.68 -14.20 -8.50
N ILE A 44 -6.96 -12.90 -8.57
CA ILE A 44 -8.20 -12.37 -8.02
C ILE A 44 -9.42 -12.86 -8.84
N GLY A 45 -9.26 -13.04 -10.16
CA GLY A 45 -10.29 -13.66 -11.00
C GLY A 45 -10.55 -15.11 -10.59
N ASP A 46 -9.50 -15.91 -10.37
CA ASP A 46 -9.61 -17.29 -9.88
C ASP A 46 -10.25 -17.35 -8.49
N PHE A 47 -9.81 -16.48 -7.57
CA PHE A 47 -10.39 -16.35 -6.25
C PHE A 47 -11.89 -16.05 -6.31
N ARG A 48 -12.33 -15.09 -7.13
CA ARG A 48 -13.75 -14.75 -7.31
C ARG A 48 -14.56 -15.93 -7.82
N ARG A 49 -14.04 -16.67 -8.81
CA ARG A 49 -14.73 -17.88 -9.31
C ARG A 49 -14.87 -18.94 -8.23
N ARG A 50 -13.80 -19.22 -7.51
CA ARG A 50 -13.81 -20.23 -6.44
C ARG A 50 -14.65 -19.79 -5.23
N PHE A 51 -14.62 -18.51 -4.90
CA PHE A 51 -15.47 -17.92 -3.85
C PHE A 51 -16.95 -18.06 -4.21
N ALA A 52 -17.36 -17.70 -5.42
CA ALA A 52 -18.74 -17.87 -5.87
C ALA A 52 -19.22 -19.33 -5.80
N ALA A 53 -18.36 -20.27 -6.22
CA ALA A 53 -18.68 -21.69 -6.16
C ALA A 53 -18.79 -22.25 -4.74
N SER A 54 -18.06 -21.69 -3.77
CA SER A 54 -17.98 -22.22 -2.40
C SER A 54 -18.77 -21.42 -1.35
N ARG A 55 -19.07 -20.13 -1.61
CA ARG A 55 -19.72 -19.22 -0.65
C ARG A 55 -21.01 -18.58 -1.20
N GLY A 56 -21.29 -18.76 -2.50
CA GLY A 56 -22.42 -18.15 -3.19
C GLY A 56 -22.04 -16.93 -4.02
N ALA A 57 -22.61 -16.83 -5.24
CA ALA A 57 -22.33 -15.74 -6.17
C ALA A 57 -22.87 -14.37 -5.66
N GLU A 58 -23.92 -14.38 -4.88
CA GLU A 58 -24.53 -13.20 -4.25
C GLU A 58 -23.58 -12.49 -3.29
N ARG A 59 -22.62 -13.22 -2.72
CA ARG A 59 -21.60 -12.68 -1.80
C ARG A 59 -20.37 -12.09 -2.49
N LEU A 60 -20.29 -12.14 -3.83
CA LEU A 60 -19.17 -11.54 -4.57
C LEU A 60 -19.01 -10.04 -4.33
N SER A 61 -20.07 -9.34 -3.92
CA SER A 61 -20.03 -7.93 -3.53
C SER A 61 -19.23 -7.64 -2.27
N GLU A 62 -18.94 -8.66 -1.45
CA GLU A 62 -18.08 -8.53 -0.27
C GLU A 62 -16.60 -8.35 -0.65
N ILE A 63 -16.20 -8.85 -1.82
CA ILE A 63 -14.81 -8.77 -2.29
C ILE A 63 -14.55 -7.40 -2.91
N GLN A 64 -13.57 -6.69 -2.38
CA GLN A 64 -13.09 -5.42 -2.94
C GLN A 64 -11.68 -5.63 -3.51
N ALA A 65 -11.52 -5.35 -4.79
CA ALA A 65 -10.25 -5.53 -5.48
C ALA A 65 -9.76 -4.21 -6.09
N PHE A 66 -8.72 -3.65 -5.50
CA PHE A 66 -8.10 -2.39 -5.90
C PHE A 66 -6.92 -2.70 -6.81
N THR A 67 -7.03 -2.41 -8.10
CA THR A 67 -5.91 -2.60 -9.02
C THR A 67 -5.22 -1.28 -9.35
N LYS A 68 -4.03 -1.37 -9.96
CA LYS A 68 -3.26 -0.22 -10.44
C LYS A 68 -3.03 -0.35 -11.94
N TRP A 69 -3.06 0.78 -12.62
CA TRP A 69 -2.55 0.91 -13.96
C TRP A 69 -1.28 1.76 -13.95
N VAL A 70 -0.19 1.17 -14.46
CA VAL A 70 1.17 1.73 -14.37
C VAL A 70 1.78 1.80 -15.79
N PRO A 71 1.27 2.69 -16.66
CA PRO A 71 1.78 2.81 -18.02
C PRO A 71 3.18 3.45 -18.06
N TYR A 72 3.87 3.22 -19.16
CA TYR A 72 5.02 4.06 -19.50
C TYR A 72 4.54 5.46 -19.92
N PRO A 73 5.28 6.54 -19.55
CA PRO A 73 4.98 7.90 -19.99
C PRO A 73 4.91 8.00 -21.52
N GLY A 74 4.05 8.88 -22.03
CA GLY A 74 3.84 9.10 -23.46
C GLY A 74 2.41 9.53 -23.77
N ARG A 75 2.08 9.55 -25.06
CA ARG A 75 0.77 9.98 -25.51
C ARG A 75 -0.35 9.06 -25.02
N MET A 76 -1.26 9.59 -24.23
CA MET A 76 -2.43 8.89 -23.67
C MET A 76 -3.68 9.21 -24.49
N THR A 77 -4.02 8.33 -25.43
CA THR A 77 -5.27 8.42 -26.17
C THR A 77 -6.38 7.69 -25.42
N ARG A 78 -7.64 8.05 -25.69
CA ARG A 78 -8.80 7.33 -25.15
C ARG A 78 -8.66 5.82 -25.37
N ARG A 79 -8.32 5.39 -26.58
CA ARG A 79 -8.17 3.97 -26.91
C ARG A 79 -7.07 3.29 -26.08
N THR A 80 -5.93 3.95 -25.88
CA THR A 80 -4.83 3.41 -25.05
C THR A 80 -5.31 3.11 -23.64
N VAL A 81 -6.09 4.03 -23.07
CA VAL A 81 -6.62 3.89 -21.71
C VAL A 81 -7.69 2.78 -21.65
N GLU A 82 -8.65 2.78 -22.58
CA GLU A 82 -9.71 1.76 -22.66
C GLU A 82 -9.15 0.33 -22.83
N ASP A 83 -8.19 0.17 -23.72
CA ASP A 83 -7.56 -1.14 -23.96
C ASP A 83 -6.92 -1.67 -22.67
N ALA A 84 -6.19 -0.82 -21.93
CA ALA A 84 -5.56 -1.19 -20.66
C ALA A 84 -6.58 -1.59 -19.60
N ILE A 85 -7.62 -0.77 -19.40
CA ILE A 85 -8.67 -1.05 -18.41
C ILE A 85 -9.47 -2.31 -18.76
N SER A 86 -9.70 -2.54 -20.04
CA SER A 86 -10.35 -3.76 -20.54
C SER A 86 -9.53 -5.03 -20.25
N VAL A 87 -8.19 -4.93 -20.29
CA VAL A 87 -7.31 -6.06 -19.89
C VAL A 87 -7.49 -6.39 -18.41
N SER A 88 -7.40 -5.39 -17.51
CA SER A 88 -7.59 -5.60 -16.07
C SER A 88 -8.97 -6.19 -15.75
N ARG A 89 -10.03 -5.65 -16.35
CA ARG A 89 -11.40 -6.16 -16.16
C ARG A 89 -11.53 -7.64 -16.55
N ARG A 90 -10.96 -8.03 -17.72
CA ARG A 90 -10.99 -9.43 -18.17
C ARG A 90 -10.22 -10.35 -17.24
N ARG A 91 -9.00 -9.98 -16.82
CA ARG A 91 -8.18 -10.79 -15.89
C ARG A 91 -8.89 -10.98 -14.55
N MET A 92 -9.44 -9.92 -14.00
CA MET A 92 -10.15 -9.95 -12.73
C MET A 92 -11.55 -10.56 -12.80
N GLY A 93 -12.09 -10.80 -14.00
CA GLY A 93 -13.43 -11.37 -14.21
C GLY A 93 -14.54 -10.45 -13.71
N VAL A 94 -14.46 -9.15 -14.01
CA VAL A 94 -15.43 -8.13 -13.55
C VAL A 94 -15.87 -7.22 -14.70
N ASP A 95 -17.11 -6.75 -14.65
CA ASP A 95 -17.64 -5.74 -15.58
C ASP A 95 -17.21 -4.33 -15.19
N ARG A 96 -16.90 -4.09 -13.92
CA ARG A 96 -16.49 -2.81 -13.37
C ARG A 96 -15.39 -3.01 -12.33
N LEU A 97 -14.31 -2.23 -12.42
CA LEU A 97 -13.28 -2.19 -11.39
C LEU A 97 -13.80 -1.46 -10.14
N ASP A 98 -13.55 -2.02 -8.95
CA ASP A 98 -13.96 -1.39 -7.68
C ASP A 98 -13.21 -0.09 -7.43
N LEU A 99 -11.88 -0.13 -7.60
CA LEU A 99 -11.02 1.03 -7.50
C LEU A 99 -9.80 0.85 -8.42
N LEU A 100 -9.55 1.85 -9.25
CA LEU A 100 -8.36 1.93 -10.09
C LEU A 100 -7.41 2.99 -9.56
N GLN A 101 -6.18 2.59 -9.26
CA GLN A 101 -5.10 3.46 -8.84
C GLN A 101 -4.18 3.72 -10.02
N PHE A 102 -4.09 4.98 -10.44
CA PHE A 102 -3.23 5.38 -11.55
C PHE A 102 -1.85 5.79 -11.03
N HIS A 103 -0.78 5.35 -11.70
CA HIS A 103 0.60 5.72 -11.43
C HIS A 103 1.23 6.41 -12.64
N TRP A 104 2.14 7.35 -12.39
CA TRP A 104 2.91 8.01 -13.43
C TRP A 104 4.37 8.18 -13.01
N TRP A 105 5.30 7.83 -13.90
CA TRP A 105 6.73 7.76 -13.58
C TRP A 105 7.46 9.10 -13.72
N ASP A 106 7.09 9.92 -14.70
CA ASP A 106 7.85 11.10 -15.09
C ASP A 106 6.94 12.32 -15.25
N TYR A 107 7.03 13.25 -14.32
CA TYR A 107 6.22 14.47 -14.33
C TYR A 107 6.66 15.52 -15.36
N SER A 108 7.81 15.35 -16.03
CA SER A 108 8.17 16.16 -17.19
C SER A 108 7.26 15.87 -18.39
N ASP A 109 6.72 14.66 -18.49
CA ASP A 109 5.66 14.29 -19.42
C ASP A 109 4.28 14.50 -18.78
N ARG A 110 3.48 15.42 -19.34
CA ARG A 110 2.14 15.76 -18.84
C ARG A 110 1.02 14.83 -19.32
N GLY A 111 1.33 13.76 -20.02
CA GLY A 111 0.36 12.76 -20.51
C GLY A 111 -0.50 12.15 -19.39
N TYR A 112 -0.06 12.25 -18.13
CA TYR A 112 -0.88 11.83 -16.98
C TYR A 112 -2.22 12.57 -16.87
N LEU A 113 -2.30 13.85 -17.27
CA LEU A 113 -3.56 14.60 -17.24
C LEU A 113 -4.54 14.08 -18.29
N ASP A 114 -4.06 13.75 -19.49
CA ASP A 114 -4.91 13.18 -20.54
C ASP A 114 -5.36 11.77 -20.14
N ALA A 115 -4.46 10.95 -19.59
CA ALA A 115 -4.83 9.64 -19.05
C ALA A 115 -5.92 9.76 -17.99
N LEU A 116 -5.76 10.67 -17.02
CA LEU A 116 -6.72 10.87 -15.93
C LEU A 116 -8.08 11.38 -16.42
N ARG A 117 -8.12 12.24 -17.46
CA ARG A 117 -9.40 12.65 -18.07
C ARG A 117 -10.13 11.44 -18.67
N HIS A 118 -9.43 10.62 -19.46
CA HIS A 118 -10.04 9.42 -20.03
C HIS A 118 -10.44 8.39 -18.98
N LEU A 119 -9.67 8.26 -17.88
CA LEU A 119 -10.06 7.41 -16.75
C LEU A 119 -11.30 7.97 -16.01
N ALA A 120 -11.43 9.29 -15.91
CA ALA A 120 -12.62 9.92 -15.35
C ALA A 120 -13.86 9.65 -16.23
N ASP A 121 -13.71 9.74 -17.57
CA ASP A 121 -14.76 9.36 -18.51
C ASP A 121 -15.18 7.88 -18.31
N LEU A 122 -14.22 6.95 -18.20
CA LEU A 122 -14.50 5.54 -17.97
C LEU A 122 -15.19 5.28 -16.62
N ARG A 123 -14.89 6.07 -15.61
CA ARG A 123 -15.61 6.05 -14.33
C ARG A 123 -17.06 6.51 -14.51
N ASP A 124 -17.28 7.60 -15.23
CA ASP A 124 -18.61 8.16 -15.45
C ASP A 124 -19.48 7.25 -16.35
N GLU A 125 -18.85 6.47 -17.23
CA GLU A 125 -19.46 5.39 -18.01
C GLU A 125 -19.69 4.10 -17.21
N GLY A 126 -19.26 4.04 -15.94
CA GLY A 126 -19.49 2.91 -15.06
C GLY A 126 -18.51 1.73 -15.20
N GLN A 127 -17.41 1.90 -15.95
CA GLN A 127 -16.37 0.87 -16.08
C GLN A 127 -15.41 0.83 -14.89
N ILE A 128 -15.27 1.95 -14.19
CA ILE A 128 -14.51 2.13 -12.94
C ILE A 128 -15.47 2.70 -11.91
N ARG A 129 -15.51 2.14 -10.70
CA ARG A 129 -16.33 2.68 -9.62
C ARG A 129 -15.66 3.88 -8.96
N HIS A 130 -14.38 3.75 -8.63
CA HIS A 130 -13.59 4.78 -7.96
C HIS A 130 -12.24 4.98 -8.67
N LEU A 131 -11.93 6.23 -9.03
CA LEU A 131 -10.64 6.61 -9.55
C LEU A 131 -9.75 7.08 -8.39
N ALA A 132 -8.52 6.57 -8.35
CA ALA A 132 -7.54 6.84 -7.32
C ALA A 132 -6.14 7.00 -7.92
N LEU A 133 -5.18 7.34 -7.09
CA LEU A 133 -3.78 7.53 -7.48
C LEU A 133 -2.85 6.65 -6.64
N THR A 134 -1.63 6.47 -7.10
CA THR A 134 -0.53 5.91 -6.32
C THR A 134 0.78 6.63 -6.61
N ASN A 135 1.52 6.98 -5.56
CA ASN A 135 2.81 7.69 -5.61
C ASN A 135 2.76 9.07 -6.29
N PHE A 136 1.63 9.76 -6.22
CA PHE A 136 1.58 11.16 -6.62
C PHE A 136 2.00 12.05 -5.45
N ASP A 137 2.84 13.05 -5.73
CA ASP A 137 3.24 14.07 -4.77
C ASP A 137 2.11 15.09 -4.54
N THR A 138 2.26 15.92 -3.52
CA THR A 138 1.24 16.91 -3.13
C THR A 138 0.99 17.95 -4.21
N GLU A 139 2.05 18.37 -4.94
CA GLU A 139 1.93 19.36 -6.03
C GLU A 139 1.09 18.81 -7.20
N ARG A 140 1.28 17.54 -7.56
CA ARG A 140 0.52 16.90 -8.64
C ARG A 140 -0.91 16.61 -8.23
N LEU A 141 -1.14 16.29 -6.95
CA LEU A 141 -2.52 16.21 -6.40
C LEU A 141 -3.25 17.55 -6.59
N ARG A 142 -2.59 18.68 -6.31
CA ARG A 142 -3.15 20.01 -6.50
C ARG A 142 -3.46 20.29 -7.97
N ILE A 143 -2.51 20.04 -8.86
CA ILE A 143 -2.70 20.21 -10.31
C ILE A 143 -3.89 19.37 -10.81
N ILE A 144 -4.02 18.13 -10.37
CA ILE A 144 -5.12 17.23 -10.75
C ILE A 144 -6.47 17.80 -10.26
N ALA A 145 -6.52 18.27 -9.01
CA ALA A 145 -7.71 18.89 -8.45
C ALA A 145 -8.10 20.18 -9.17
N ASP A 146 -7.12 21.04 -9.52
CA ASP A 146 -7.32 22.28 -10.28
C ASP A 146 -7.87 22.01 -11.70
N HIS A 147 -7.59 20.83 -12.27
CA HIS A 147 -8.18 20.37 -13.54
C HIS A 147 -9.58 19.75 -13.37
N GLY A 148 -10.16 19.79 -12.18
CA GLY A 148 -11.49 19.26 -11.90
C GLY A 148 -11.58 17.73 -11.87
N ILE A 149 -10.47 17.02 -11.86
CA ILE A 149 -10.43 15.56 -11.84
C ILE A 149 -10.58 15.09 -10.38
N ARG A 150 -11.66 14.38 -10.10
CA ARG A 150 -11.94 13.85 -8.76
C ARG A 150 -11.32 12.47 -8.57
N VAL A 151 -10.51 12.32 -7.53
CA VAL A 151 -9.93 11.06 -7.07
C VAL A 151 -10.30 10.83 -5.61
N VAL A 152 -10.42 9.56 -5.19
CA VAL A 152 -10.87 9.23 -3.83
C VAL A 152 -9.72 8.93 -2.88
N SER A 153 -8.56 8.49 -3.42
CA SER A 153 -7.39 8.19 -2.59
C SER A 153 -6.09 8.35 -3.36
N ASN A 154 -4.99 8.50 -2.60
CA ASN A 154 -3.61 8.37 -3.10
C ASN A 154 -2.90 7.31 -2.26
N GLN A 155 -2.36 6.27 -2.89
CA GLN A 155 -1.59 5.24 -2.22
C GLN A 155 -0.12 5.66 -2.14
N VAL A 156 0.41 5.80 -0.91
CA VAL A 156 1.76 6.31 -0.67
C VAL A 156 2.49 5.49 0.40
N GLN A 157 3.82 5.58 0.41
CA GLN A 157 4.61 5.04 1.49
C GLN A 157 4.36 5.82 2.78
N TYR A 158 4.01 5.11 3.85
CA TYR A 158 3.78 5.70 5.16
C TYR A 158 4.09 4.68 6.27
N SER A 159 4.94 5.08 7.21
CA SER A 159 5.38 4.22 8.31
C SER A 159 5.84 5.08 9.49
N LEU A 160 6.27 4.43 10.57
CA LEU A 160 6.90 5.11 11.71
C LEU A 160 8.10 5.97 11.30
N ILE A 161 8.91 5.52 10.32
CA ILE A 161 10.09 6.27 9.88
C ILE A 161 9.82 7.18 8.68
N ASP A 162 8.84 6.88 7.86
CA ASP A 162 8.47 7.69 6.70
C ASP A 162 7.17 8.45 6.97
N ARG A 163 7.33 9.66 7.48
CA ARG A 163 6.23 10.56 7.81
C ARG A 163 6.07 11.72 6.82
N ARG A 164 6.62 11.57 5.60
CA ARG A 164 6.48 12.59 4.55
C ARG A 164 5.03 13.01 4.29
N PRO A 165 4.02 12.11 4.36
CA PRO A 165 2.63 12.52 4.23
C PRO A 165 2.18 13.56 5.26
N ASP A 166 2.73 13.56 6.48
CA ASP A 166 2.36 14.52 7.55
C ASP A 166 2.77 15.96 7.21
N ALA A 167 3.81 16.15 6.39
CA ALA A 167 4.36 17.48 6.13
C ALA A 167 3.35 18.42 5.44
N ARG A 168 2.61 17.93 4.45
CA ARG A 168 1.62 18.72 3.69
C ARG A 168 0.53 17.89 3.00
N MET A 169 0.81 16.64 2.64
CA MET A 169 -0.12 15.82 1.87
C MET A 169 -1.39 15.49 2.66
N ALA A 170 -1.27 15.14 3.94
CA ALA A 170 -2.40 14.79 4.78
C ALA A 170 -3.39 15.95 4.94
N ALA A 171 -2.89 17.18 5.13
CA ALA A 171 -3.74 18.38 5.20
C ALA A 171 -4.45 18.63 3.85
N PHE A 172 -3.71 18.61 2.74
CA PHE A 172 -4.29 18.75 1.40
C PHE A 172 -5.38 17.70 1.12
N CYS A 173 -5.10 16.46 1.46
CA CYS A 173 -6.05 15.35 1.28
C CYS A 173 -7.32 15.55 2.11
N GLY A 174 -7.20 16.01 3.35
CA GLY A 174 -8.35 16.35 4.22
C GLY A 174 -9.25 17.42 3.59
N ASP A 175 -8.65 18.51 3.10
CA ASP A 175 -9.37 19.62 2.48
C ASP A 175 -10.11 19.21 1.18
N HIS A 176 -9.55 18.25 0.44
CA HIS A 176 -10.08 17.78 -0.85
C HIS A 176 -10.86 16.47 -0.77
N LYS A 177 -11.09 15.93 0.45
CA LYS A 177 -11.79 14.64 0.68
C LYS A 177 -11.10 13.47 -0.04
N ILE A 178 -9.79 13.51 -0.12
CA ILE A 178 -8.93 12.42 -0.60
C ILE A 178 -8.42 11.67 0.62
N THR A 179 -8.36 10.34 0.57
CA THR A 179 -7.78 9.55 1.65
C THR A 179 -6.43 8.97 1.25
N LEU A 180 -5.64 8.56 2.23
CA LEU A 180 -4.38 7.87 1.98
C LEU A 180 -4.53 6.37 2.21
N LEU A 181 -3.98 5.59 1.28
CA LEU A 181 -3.76 4.16 1.45
C LEU A 181 -2.26 3.97 1.71
N ALA A 182 -1.90 3.52 2.91
CA ALA A 182 -0.51 3.44 3.32
C ALA A 182 0.12 2.09 2.97
N TYR A 183 1.23 2.10 2.24
CA TYR A 183 2.06 0.91 2.06
C TYR A 183 3.44 1.09 2.70
N GLY A 184 4.20 -0.01 2.81
CA GLY A 184 5.54 0.03 3.39
C GLY A 184 5.59 0.19 4.90
N THR A 185 4.47 0.15 5.57
CA THR A 185 4.30 0.38 7.02
C THR A 185 5.17 -0.55 7.87
N LEU A 186 5.38 -1.79 7.43
CA LEU A 186 6.23 -2.78 8.10
C LEU A 186 7.68 -2.81 7.59
N LEU A 187 8.08 -1.84 6.76
CA LEU A 187 9.45 -1.73 6.22
C LEU A 187 9.96 -3.03 5.59
N GLY A 188 9.10 -3.69 4.80
CA GLY A 188 9.42 -4.97 4.16
C GLY A 188 9.61 -6.14 5.13
N GLY A 189 9.26 -5.97 6.40
CA GLY A 189 9.43 -6.93 7.50
C GLY A 189 10.59 -6.60 8.43
N LEU A 190 11.30 -5.47 8.23
CA LEU A 190 12.33 -5.01 9.16
C LEU A 190 11.74 -4.53 10.50
N LEU A 191 10.52 -4.00 10.49
CA LEU A 191 9.78 -3.63 11.70
C LEU A 191 9.12 -4.88 12.30
N SER A 192 9.91 -5.69 13.00
CA SER A 192 9.47 -6.95 13.61
C SER A 192 10.45 -7.45 14.68
N GLU A 193 9.98 -8.38 15.49
CA GLU A 193 10.76 -9.08 16.53
C GLU A 193 11.99 -9.78 15.96
N LYS A 194 11.95 -10.20 14.69
CA LYS A 194 13.08 -10.83 14.01
C LYS A 194 14.33 -9.96 14.01
N TYR A 195 14.17 -8.64 13.93
CA TYR A 195 15.28 -7.69 13.83
C TYR A 195 15.53 -6.92 15.13
N PHE A 196 14.64 -7.05 16.13
CA PHE A 196 14.80 -6.44 17.44
C PHE A 196 16.04 -7.00 18.16
N GLY A 197 16.90 -6.11 18.65
CA GLY A 197 18.16 -6.48 19.34
C GLY A 197 19.21 -7.13 18.45
N ARG A 198 19.06 -7.07 17.11
CA ARG A 198 20.01 -7.69 16.17
C ARG A 198 21.01 -6.68 15.64
N PRO A 199 22.24 -7.14 15.33
CA PRO A 199 23.19 -6.33 14.60
C PRO A 199 22.64 -5.94 13.23
N GLU A 200 23.26 -4.93 12.63
CA GLU A 200 22.88 -4.48 11.29
C GLU A 200 23.04 -5.62 10.27
N PRO A 201 22.00 -5.94 9.48
CA PRO A 201 22.07 -7.01 8.51
C PRO A 201 23.02 -6.64 7.36
N GLN A 202 23.78 -7.60 6.88
CA GLN A 202 24.58 -7.44 5.68
C GLN A 202 23.67 -7.42 4.43
N ARG A 203 24.15 -6.82 3.34
CA ARG A 203 23.37 -6.76 2.09
C ARG A 203 22.98 -8.14 1.56
N SER A 204 23.82 -9.16 1.75
CA SER A 204 23.55 -10.55 1.38
C SER A 204 22.39 -11.19 2.15
N GLU A 205 22.06 -10.67 3.34
CA GLU A 205 20.95 -11.13 4.17
C GLU A 205 19.62 -10.47 3.78
N LEU A 206 19.69 -9.37 3.01
CA LEU A 206 18.53 -8.64 2.47
C LEU A 206 18.08 -9.25 1.14
N ASN A 207 17.54 -10.46 1.19
CA ASN A 207 17.28 -11.32 0.04
C ASN A 207 16.00 -10.98 -0.74
N THR A 208 15.33 -9.87 -0.45
CA THR A 208 14.16 -9.37 -1.21
C THR A 208 14.34 -7.90 -1.57
N ALA A 209 13.74 -7.49 -2.70
CA ALA A 209 13.74 -6.09 -3.12
C ALA A 209 13.16 -5.15 -2.04
N SER A 210 12.13 -5.61 -1.32
CA SER A 210 11.54 -4.85 -0.22
C SER A 210 12.51 -4.65 0.94
N LEU A 211 13.22 -5.68 1.39
CA LEU A 211 14.21 -5.54 2.47
C LEU A 211 15.32 -4.57 2.09
N GLN A 212 15.82 -4.66 0.86
CA GLN A 212 16.86 -3.74 0.36
C GLN A 212 16.36 -2.29 0.31
N LYS A 213 15.18 -2.06 -0.28
CA LYS A 213 14.57 -0.73 -0.34
C LYS A 213 14.41 -0.11 1.04
N TYR A 214 13.79 -0.83 1.96
CA TYR A 214 13.49 -0.27 3.28
C TYR A 214 14.72 -0.16 4.18
N LYS A 215 15.75 -0.99 3.98
CA LYS A 215 17.04 -0.77 4.63
C LYS A 215 17.68 0.55 4.16
N ASN A 216 17.64 0.85 2.87
CA ASN A 216 18.11 2.15 2.35
C ASN A 216 17.31 3.32 2.96
N MET A 217 16.01 3.16 3.17
CA MET A 217 15.18 4.17 3.85
C MET A 217 15.59 4.35 5.32
N ILE A 218 15.87 3.26 6.04
CA ILE A 218 16.38 3.32 7.41
C ILE A 218 17.72 4.07 7.45
N ASP A 219 18.62 3.81 6.49
CA ASP A 219 19.92 4.49 6.40
C ASP A 219 19.75 6.00 6.12
N ALA A 220 18.84 6.33 5.23
CA ALA A 220 18.49 7.73 4.95
C ALA A 220 17.87 8.43 6.16
N TRP A 221 17.04 7.75 6.94
CA TRP A 221 16.32 8.27 8.10
C TRP A 221 17.21 8.52 9.32
N GLY A 222 18.15 7.62 9.65
CA GLY A 222 19.01 7.78 10.83
C GLY A 222 19.95 6.61 11.10
N GLY A 223 19.89 5.59 10.23
CA GLY A 223 20.72 4.40 10.29
C GLY A 223 20.22 3.36 11.29
N TRP A 224 20.94 2.22 11.30
CA TRP A 224 20.53 1.03 12.04
C TRP A 224 20.48 1.24 13.56
N LYS A 225 21.42 2.03 14.11
CA LYS A 225 21.45 2.30 15.56
C LYS A 225 20.18 3.01 16.04
N LEU A 226 19.76 4.06 15.35
CA LEU A 226 18.53 4.79 15.69
C LEU A 226 17.30 3.90 15.44
N PHE A 227 17.33 3.05 14.43
CA PHE A 227 16.26 2.09 14.17
C PHE A 227 16.13 1.06 15.29
N GLN A 228 17.23 0.61 15.90
CA GLN A 228 17.18 -0.26 17.10
C GLN A 228 16.61 0.46 18.33
N GLU A 229 16.89 1.77 18.51
CA GLU A 229 16.22 2.56 19.54
C GLU A 229 14.70 2.59 19.32
N LEU A 230 14.26 2.79 18.09
CA LEU A 230 12.84 2.75 17.72
C LEU A 230 12.24 1.36 17.98
N LEU A 231 12.90 0.29 17.54
CA LEU A 231 12.44 -1.08 17.80
C LEU A 231 12.32 -1.38 19.31
N THR A 232 13.23 -0.84 20.14
CA THR A 232 13.18 -1.02 21.59
C THR A 232 11.92 -0.36 22.18
N VAL A 233 11.62 0.86 21.77
CA VAL A 233 10.40 1.57 22.19
C VAL A 233 9.14 0.85 21.72
N VAL A 234 9.09 0.49 20.43
CA VAL A 234 7.94 -0.19 19.82
C VAL A 234 7.72 -1.57 20.46
N ASN A 235 8.79 -2.31 20.80
CA ASN A 235 8.68 -3.58 21.53
C ASN A 235 8.08 -3.39 22.94
N GLY A 236 8.51 -2.39 23.69
CA GLY A 236 7.93 -2.08 25.00
C GLY A 236 6.43 -1.75 24.92
N ILE A 237 6.03 -1.01 23.90
CA ILE A 237 4.61 -0.73 23.62
C ILE A 237 3.87 -2.02 23.21
N ALA A 238 4.47 -2.86 22.40
CA ALA A 238 3.92 -4.14 21.99
C ALA A 238 3.67 -5.07 23.19
N GLU A 239 4.63 -5.16 24.13
CA GLU A 239 4.50 -5.90 25.38
C GLU A 239 3.37 -5.34 26.26
N LYS A 240 3.27 -4.02 26.41
CA LYS A 240 2.21 -3.33 27.17
C LYS A 240 0.82 -3.73 26.67
N HIS A 241 0.63 -3.74 25.34
CA HIS A 241 -0.65 -4.04 24.70
C HIS A 241 -0.83 -5.52 24.35
N GLN A 242 0.15 -6.38 24.65
CA GLN A 242 0.15 -7.82 24.32
C GLN A 242 -0.06 -8.10 22.82
N VAL A 243 0.59 -7.32 21.96
CA VAL A 243 0.56 -7.40 20.49
C VAL A 243 1.96 -7.55 19.93
N SER A 244 2.11 -7.67 18.61
CA SER A 244 3.41 -7.68 17.93
C SER A 244 3.94 -6.27 17.65
N ILE A 245 5.26 -6.15 17.45
CA ILE A 245 5.92 -4.93 16.93
C ILE A 245 5.22 -4.46 15.65
N ALA A 246 4.85 -5.42 14.77
CA ALA A 246 4.15 -5.14 13.53
C ALA A 246 2.77 -4.51 13.77
N ASN A 247 2.01 -4.99 14.77
CA ASN A 247 0.71 -4.42 15.10
C ASN A 247 0.82 -2.97 15.57
N VAL A 248 1.83 -2.63 16.38
CA VAL A 248 2.08 -1.25 16.83
C VAL A 248 2.36 -0.35 15.62
N GLY A 249 3.24 -0.80 14.69
CA GLY A 249 3.55 -0.04 13.48
C GLY A 249 2.33 0.19 12.58
N VAL A 250 1.48 -0.84 12.39
CA VAL A 250 0.24 -0.70 11.62
C VAL A 250 -0.75 0.21 12.34
N ARG A 251 -0.94 0.05 13.65
CA ARG A 251 -1.85 0.86 14.44
C ARG A 251 -1.47 2.34 14.42
N TYR A 252 -0.17 2.64 14.57
CA TYR A 252 0.35 4.01 14.48
C TYR A 252 -0.06 4.71 13.17
N VAL A 253 -0.02 4.00 12.04
CA VAL A 253 -0.36 4.58 10.73
C VAL A 253 -1.88 4.62 10.49
N VAL A 254 -2.61 3.57 10.88
CA VAL A 254 -4.09 3.52 10.72
C VAL A 254 -4.78 4.66 11.47
N ASP A 255 -4.22 5.09 12.61
CA ASP A 255 -4.80 6.17 13.42
C ASP A 255 -4.53 7.58 12.87
N ARG A 256 -3.78 7.72 11.78
CA ARG A 256 -3.54 9.05 11.18
C ARG A 256 -4.80 9.58 10.47
N PRO A 257 -5.14 10.87 10.65
CA PRO A 257 -6.43 11.41 10.20
C PRO A 257 -6.75 11.25 8.71
N ALA A 258 -5.74 11.24 7.84
CA ALA A 258 -5.93 11.11 6.41
C ALA A 258 -5.93 9.65 5.92
N VAL A 259 -5.58 8.68 6.77
CA VAL A 259 -5.39 7.28 6.38
C VAL A 259 -6.71 6.52 6.42
N ALA A 260 -7.13 5.96 5.28
CA ALA A 260 -8.30 5.08 5.17
C ALA A 260 -7.94 3.59 5.32
N GLY A 261 -6.67 3.23 5.14
CA GLY A 261 -6.24 1.84 5.29
C GLY A 261 -4.74 1.66 5.11
N VAL A 262 -4.26 0.53 5.63
CA VAL A 262 -2.87 0.10 5.55
C VAL A 262 -2.78 -1.19 4.75
N ILE A 263 -1.84 -1.23 3.81
CA ILE A 263 -1.59 -2.39 2.95
C ILE A 263 -0.51 -3.25 3.59
N VAL A 264 -0.92 -4.40 4.13
CA VAL A 264 -0.01 -5.38 4.70
C VAL A 264 0.29 -6.47 3.68
N GLY A 265 1.57 -6.78 3.50
CA GLY A 265 2.01 -7.82 2.57
C GLY A 265 1.63 -9.21 3.05
N ALA A 266 1.08 -10.03 2.15
CA ALA A 266 0.74 -11.43 2.40
C ALA A 266 1.49 -12.34 1.42
N ARG A 267 2.24 -13.32 1.94
CA ARG A 267 2.85 -14.39 1.14
C ARG A 267 1.89 -15.55 1.01
N LEU A 268 0.89 -15.37 0.14
CA LEU A 268 -0.23 -16.30 -0.04
C LEU A 268 0.22 -17.75 -0.24
N GLY A 269 -0.29 -18.65 0.57
CA GLY A 269 0.03 -20.07 0.55
C GLY A 269 1.40 -20.46 1.12
N ILE A 270 2.22 -19.47 1.59
CA ILE A 270 3.56 -19.70 2.16
C ILE A 270 3.62 -19.30 3.64
N ALA A 271 3.24 -18.08 3.95
CA ALA A 271 3.21 -17.57 5.32
C ALA A 271 1.97 -16.72 5.52
N GLN A 272 1.21 -17.03 6.55
CA GLN A 272 -0.03 -16.34 6.89
C GLN A 272 0.08 -15.78 8.31
N HIS A 273 -0.20 -14.49 8.44
CA HIS A 273 -0.20 -13.78 9.72
C HIS A 273 -1.62 -13.29 10.08
N LEU A 274 -2.65 -14.09 9.72
CA LEU A 274 -4.06 -13.72 9.85
C LEU A 274 -4.43 -13.29 11.27
N ALA A 275 -4.16 -14.17 12.25
CA ALA A 275 -4.50 -13.91 13.64
C ALA A 275 -3.71 -12.73 14.20
N ASP A 276 -2.45 -12.58 13.82
CA ASP A 276 -1.63 -11.45 14.26
C ASP A 276 -2.10 -10.14 13.63
N ASN A 277 -2.34 -10.11 12.31
CA ASN A 277 -2.85 -8.93 11.63
C ASN A 277 -4.21 -8.45 12.21
N ALA A 278 -5.09 -9.39 12.58
CA ALA A 278 -6.39 -9.07 13.18
C ALA A 278 -6.25 -8.36 14.55
N ARG A 279 -5.18 -8.65 15.31
CA ARG A 279 -4.93 -8.03 16.62
C ARG A 279 -4.70 -6.52 16.54
N THR A 280 -4.30 -5.99 15.39
CA THR A 280 -4.18 -4.54 15.15
C THR A 280 -5.46 -3.77 15.49
N PHE A 281 -6.63 -4.40 15.36
CA PHE A 281 -7.92 -3.75 15.62
C PHE A 281 -8.41 -3.93 17.06
N GLY A 282 -7.69 -4.70 17.87
CA GLY A 282 -8.06 -5.01 19.26
C GLY A 282 -7.49 -4.06 20.33
N PHE A 283 -6.68 -3.06 19.95
CA PHE A 283 -6.09 -2.11 20.87
C PHE A 283 -5.99 -0.70 20.25
N ALA A 284 -5.66 0.28 21.06
CA ALA A 284 -5.34 1.65 20.64
C ALA A 284 -4.06 2.12 21.32
N LEU A 285 -3.28 2.94 20.63
CA LEU A 285 -2.13 3.63 21.23
C LEU A 285 -2.63 4.80 22.08
N ASP A 286 -2.08 4.95 23.29
CA ASP A 286 -2.36 6.10 24.14
C ASP A 286 -1.33 7.23 23.96
N GLU A 287 -1.56 8.35 24.63
CA GLU A 287 -0.69 9.52 24.57
C GLU A 287 0.76 9.22 25.00
N ALA A 288 0.95 8.37 26.01
CA ALA A 288 2.28 7.98 26.47
C ALA A 288 3.03 7.16 25.40
N ASP A 289 2.31 6.28 24.67
CA ASP A 289 2.89 5.52 23.56
C ASP A 289 3.36 6.45 22.43
N PHE A 290 2.54 7.44 22.07
CA PHE A 290 2.93 8.44 21.07
C PHE A 290 4.13 9.26 21.51
N GLN A 291 4.20 9.69 22.78
CA GLN A 291 5.34 10.46 23.32
C GLN A 291 6.64 9.65 23.28
N LEU A 292 6.59 8.36 23.65
CA LEU A 292 7.75 7.47 23.59
C LEU A 292 8.26 7.30 22.15
N ILE A 293 7.35 7.09 21.20
CA ILE A 293 7.69 6.98 19.78
C ILE A 293 8.32 8.31 19.29
N GLU A 294 7.67 9.44 19.55
CA GLU A 294 8.11 10.76 19.08
C GLU A 294 9.50 11.13 19.66
N ALA A 295 9.80 10.75 20.89
CA ALA A 295 11.12 10.97 21.51
C ALA A 295 12.28 10.31 20.72
N VAL A 296 12.00 9.27 19.95
CA VAL A 296 12.99 8.66 19.04
C VAL A 296 12.95 9.35 17.67
N LEU A 297 11.73 9.60 17.14
CA LEU A 297 11.56 10.13 15.78
C LEU A 297 12.19 11.51 15.60
N VAL A 298 12.18 12.37 16.62
CA VAL A 298 12.81 13.70 16.58
C VAL A 298 14.33 13.68 16.41
N LYS A 299 14.99 12.53 16.66
CA LYS A 299 16.43 12.36 16.47
C LYS A 299 16.79 12.05 15.00
N SER A 300 15.80 11.77 14.17
CA SER A 300 16.00 11.35 12.79
C SER A 300 16.22 12.52 11.83
N ARG A 301 16.71 12.19 10.63
CA ARG A 301 16.71 13.12 9.51
C ARG A 301 15.32 13.21 8.92
N ASP A 302 14.95 14.40 8.47
CA ASP A 302 13.70 14.63 7.74
C ASP A 302 13.79 14.02 6.33
N LEU A 303 13.04 12.96 6.07
CA LEU A 303 13.00 12.31 4.77
C LEU A 303 12.38 13.20 3.67
N MET A 304 11.56 14.19 4.04
CA MET A 304 11.08 15.19 3.08
C MET A 304 12.23 16.01 2.49
N THR A 305 13.21 16.36 3.32
CA THR A 305 14.42 17.07 2.88
C THR A 305 15.41 16.16 2.16
N VAL A 306 15.53 14.88 2.60
CA VAL A 306 16.53 13.94 2.06
C VAL A 306 16.11 13.32 0.75
N ILE A 307 14.81 13.01 0.57
CA ILE A 307 14.28 12.28 -0.57
C ILE A 307 13.36 13.15 -1.43
N GLY A 308 12.57 14.02 -0.79
CA GLY A 308 11.49 14.77 -1.44
C GLY A 308 10.11 14.32 -0.99
N ASP A 309 9.06 14.72 -1.74
CA ASP A 309 7.68 14.37 -1.44
C ASP A 309 7.37 12.89 -1.71
N CYS A 310 6.20 12.45 -1.32
CA CYS A 310 5.74 11.09 -1.56
C CYS A 310 5.80 10.72 -3.04
N GLY A 311 6.43 9.59 -3.33
CA GLY A 311 6.65 9.12 -4.70
C GLY A 311 7.98 9.53 -5.31
N ASP A 312 8.70 10.53 -4.77
CA ASP A 312 10.01 10.96 -5.28
C ASP A 312 11.08 9.86 -5.11
N GLU A 313 10.85 8.90 -4.22
CA GLU A 313 11.71 7.71 -4.10
C GLU A 313 11.72 6.81 -5.34
N TYR A 314 10.88 7.08 -6.32
CA TYR A 314 10.79 6.35 -7.61
C TYR A 314 11.17 7.19 -8.83
N ARG A 315 11.64 8.44 -8.63
CA ARG A 315 11.93 9.43 -9.70
C ARG A 315 13.34 9.93 -9.67
#